data_1f8541eab9042e7ba2cdceb735d99a35
#
_entry.id   1f8541eab9042e7ba2cdceb735d99a35
#
_cell.length_a   1.000
_cell.length_b   1.000
_cell.length_c   1.000
_cell.angle_alpha   90.00
_cell.angle_beta   90.00
_cell.angle_gamma   90.00
#
_symmetry.space_group_name_H-M   'P 1'
#
loop_
_entity.id
_entity.type
_entity.pdbx_description
1 polymer ?
#
loop_
_entity_poly.entity_id
_entity_poly.type
_entity_poly.pdbx_seq_one_letter_code
_entity_poly.pdbx_strand_id
1 'polypeptide(L)'
;DTRIRNLVVEQRNSVGISWKGGLAISPITNSQVLFQKIFGQVDRGKRAELLELKKSMLDATRKEAKRLSNNVSKEDREKLDEYFSSLRESEKSIQRAERWLSRKQVEVPFPENVKFDTQGCTEYLQKILADKIFNERSTYLDLLFLAYKYDVTRVANVYGEWNWTGHHTDSHQVQNKEGYVKTLEADQAYMMQTARFLGKLQSTKTKSGATLL
;
A
#
# COMPACT_ATOMS: atom_id res chain seq x y z
N ASP A 1 10.65 -3.46 13.95
CA ASP A 1 9.91 -3.71 12.70
C ASP A 1 10.27 -2.64 11.67
N THR A 2 10.88 -3.06 10.55
CA THR A 2 11.36 -2.17 9.47
C THR A 2 10.37 -2.08 8.31
N ARG A 3 9.18 -2.67 8.43
CA ARG A 3 8.20 -2.76 7.34
C ARG A 3 7.41 -1.49 7.16
N ILE A 4 6.95 -1.27 5.94
CA ILE A 4 5.94 -0.25 5.67
C ILE A 4 4.62 -0.72 6.29
N ARG A 5 4.05 0.11 7.15
CA ARG A 5 2.71 -0.12 7.68
C ARG A 5 1.69 0.63 6.82
N ASN A 6 0.53 0.02 6.62
CA ASN A 6 -0.59 0.63 5.90
C ASN A 6 -0.23 1.09 4.48
N LEU A 7 0.13 0.14 3.63
CA LEU A 7 0.26 0.40 2.20
C LEU A 7 -1.15 0.40 1.59
N VAL A 8 -1.56 1.55 1.07
CA VAL A 8 -2.86 1.75 0.42
C VAL A 8 -2.63 2.07 -1.04
N VAL A 9 -3.24 1.29 -1.91
CA VAL A 9 -3.12 1.42 -3.36
C VAL A 9 -4.50 1.52 -3.97
N GLU A 10 -4.68 2.50 -4.83
CA GLU A 10 -5.96 2.75 -5.48
C GLU A 10 -5.76 3.30 -6.89
N GLN A 11 -6.60 2.89 -7.81
CA GLN A 11 -6.55 3.33 -9.21
C GLN A 11 -7.10 4.74 -9.43
N ARG A 12 -7.97 5.21 -8.57
CA ARG A 12 -8.55 6.56 -8.61
C ARG A 12 -8.49 7.20 -7.23
N ASN A 13 -8.55 8.52 -7.24
CA ASN A 13 -8.44 9.36 -6.04
C ASN A 13 -9.70 9.31 -5.18
N SER A 14 -10.17 8.14 -4.76
CA SER A 14 -11.22 8.06 -3.77
C SER A 14 -10.65 8.10 -2.37
N VAL A 15 -11.21 8.95 -1.55
CA VAL A 15 -10.78 9.16 -0.16
C VAL A 15 -11.57 8.22 0.74
N GLY A 16 -10.89 7.50 1.62
CA GLY A 16 -11.58 6.90 2.73
C GLY A 16 -11.64 5.38 2.79
N ILE A 17 -10.80 4.66 2.03
CA ILE A 17 -10.68 3.19 2.16
C ILE A 17 -9.82 2.76 3.35
N SER A 18 -8.98 3.65 3.86
CA SER A 18 -8.13 3.35 5.02
C SER A 18 -7.94 4.57 5.90
N TRP A 19 -8.03 4.37 7.22
CA TRP A 19 -7.97 5.42 8.22
C TRP A 19 -6.98 5.09 9.32
N LYS A 20 -6.35 6.10 9.88
CA LYS A 20 -5.48 5.99 11.04
C LYS A 20 -5.69 7.18 11.97
N GLY A 21 -6.13 6.90 13.20
CA GLY A 21 -6.36 7.96 14.19
C GLY A 21 -7.36 9.03 13.72
N GLY A 22 -8.43 8.64 13.02
CA GLY A 22 -9.43 9.56 12.47
C GLY A 22 -9.02 10.28 11.17
N LEU A 23 -7.78 10.08 10.69
CA LEU A 23 -7.29 10.67 9.45
C LEU A 23 -7.29 9.64 8.31
N ALA A 24 -7.81 10.03 7.15
CA ALA A 24 -7.75 9.21 5.96
C ALA A 24 -6.29 9.05 5.49
N ILE A 25 -5.92 7.84 5.11
CA ILE A 25 -4.62 7.55 4.50
C ILE A 25 -4.77 7.76 3.00
N SER A 26 -3.99 8.70 2.46
CA SER A 26 -3.97 8.96 1.02
C SER A 26 -3.48 7.72 0.26
N PRO A 27 -4.24 7.23 -0.72
CA PRO A 27 -3.84 6.10 -1.54
C PRO A 27 -2.72 6.47 -2.51
N ILE A 28 -2.03 5.45 -2.99
CA ILE A 28 -1.05 5.59 -4.07
C ILE A 28 -1.74 5.20 -5.36
N THR A 29 -1.81 6.15 -6.29
CA THR A 29 -2.58 6.04 -7.55
C THR A 29 -1.71 5.81 -8.78
N ASN A 30 -0.39 5.60 -8.59
CA ASN A 30 0.55 5.40 -9.68
C ASN A 30 1.54 4.29 -9.31
N SER A 31 1.72 3.32 -10.21
CA SER A 31 2.60 2.16 -9.99
C SER A 31 4.07 2.54 -9.85
N GLN A 32 4.53 3.56 -10.56
CA GLN A 32 5.92 4.03 -10.42
C GLN A 32 6.15 4.67 -9.05
N VAL A 33 5.18 5.46 -8.55
CA VAL A 33 5.23 6.03 -7.18
C VAL A 33 5.21 4.91 -6.15
N LEU A 34 4.39 3.87 -6.37
CA LEU A 34 4.36 2.69 -5.51
C LEU A 34 5.71 1.97 -5.51
N PHE A 35 6.29 1.73 -6.68
CA PHE A 35 7.61 1.12 -6.84
C PHE A 35 8.69 1.92 -6.11
N GLN A 36 8.73 3.22 -6.32
CA GLN A 36 9.68 4.11 -5.63
C GLN A 36 9.50 4.08 -4.11
N LYS A 37 8.27 3.99 -3.62
CA LYS A 37 8.00 3.87 -2.18
C LYS A 37 8.47 2.54 -1.60
N ILE A 38 8.36 1.45 -2.34
CA ILE A 38 8.71 0.09 -1.90
C ILE A 38 10.21 -0.18 -2.09
N PHE A 39 10.74 0.14 -3.27
CA PHE A 39 12.08 -0.26 -3.74
C PHE A 39 12.98 0.92 -4.12
N GLY A 40 12.45 2.14 -4.20
CA GLY A 40 13.20 3.30 -4.67
C GLY A 40 14.45 3.56 -3.84
N GLN A 41 15.48 4.00 -4.51
CA GLN A 41 16.68 4.50 -3.84
C GLN A 41 16.31 5.74 -3.03
N VAL A 42 16.40 5.59 -1.74
CA VAL A 42 16.23 6.70 -0.82
C VAL A 42 17.56 7.41 -0.75
N ASP A 43 17.57 8.72 -0.96
CA ASP A 43 18.70 9.56 -0.55
C ASP A 43 18.86 9.43 0.97
N ARG A 44 19.72 8.47 1.35
CA ARG A 44 19.94 8.11 2.75
C ARG A 44 20.50 9.27 3.54
N GLY A 45 21.32 10.12 2.89
CA GLY A 45 21.92 11.28 3.52
C GLY A 45 20.87 12.30 3.95
N LYS A 46 20.06 12.77 3.03
CA LYS A 46 18.98 13.73 3.32
C LYS A 46 17.95 13.18 4.31
N ARG A 47 17.63 11.89 4.22
CA ARG A 47 16.69 11.29 5.17
C ARG A 47 17.28 11.10 6.56
N ALA A 48 18.54 10.73 6.67
CA ALA A 48 19.22 10.66 7.96
C ALA A 48 19.28 12.03 8.63
N GLU A 49 19.65 13.08 7.89
CA GLU A 49 19.65 14.46 8.37
C GLU A 49 18.26 14.91 8.87
N LEU A 50 17.19 14.62 8.10
CA LEU A 50 15.82 14.91 8.52
C LEU A 50 15.40 14.14 9.78
N LEU A 51 15.85 12.91 9.94
CA LEU A 51 15.57 12.10 11.14
C LEU A 51 16.30 12.66 12.35
N GLU A 52 17.54 13.07 12.22
CA GLU A 52 18.31 13.73 13.30
C GLU A 52 17.65 15.05 13.71
N LEU A 53 17.19 15.85 12.75
CA LEU A 53 16.44 17.07 13.05
C LEU A 53 15.15 16.76 13.83
N LYS A 54 14.39 15.74 13.41
CA LYS A 54 13.17 15.31 14.13
C LYS A 54 13.45 14.81 15.53
N LYS A 55 14.56 14.10 15.74
CA LYS A 55 15.01 13.69 17.08
C LYS A 55 15.31 14.88 17.96
N SER A 56 16.09 15.82 17.45
CA SER A 56 16.45 17.04 18.18
C SER A 56 15.23 17.84 18.60
N MET A 57 14.25 17.98 17.70
CA MET A 57 12.97 18.65 18.03
C MET A 57 12.20 17.89 19.11
N LEU A 58 12.15 16.55 19.02
CA LEU A 58 11.43 15.71 19.97
C LEU A 58 12.08 15.78 21.38
N ASP A 59 13.41 15.77 21.44
CA ASP A 59 14.16 15.90 22.69
C ASP A 59 13.96 17.28 23.35
N ALA A 60 13.94 18.35 22.55
CA ALA A 60 13.63 19.70 23.04
C ALA A 60 12.22 19.77 23.62
N THR A 61 11.23 19.27 22.86
CA THR A 61 9.82 19.22 23.29
C THR A 61 9.61 18.40 24.56
N ARG A 62 10.31 17.26 24.67
CA ARG A 62 10.25 16.41 25.87
C ARG A 62 10.84 17.08 27.11
N LYS A 63 11.94 17.81 26.96
CA LYS A 63 12.54 18.58 28.07
C LYS A 63 11.58 19.66 28.58
N GLU A 64 10.91 20.34 27.64
CA GLU A 64 9.96 21.40 27.96
C GLU A 64 8.71 20.87 28.64
N ALA A 65 8.11 19.78 28.11
CA ALA A 65 6.98 19.11 28.70
C ALA A 65 7.29 18.57 30.11
N LYS A 66 8.51 18.06 30.34
CA LYS A 66 8.97 17.61 31.66
C LYS A 66 9.11 18.77 32.67
N ARG A 67 9.54 19.97 32.22
CA ARG A 67 9.56 21.17 33.07
C ARG A 67 8.16 21.60 33.47
N LEU A 68 7.22 21.58 32.51
CA LEU A 68 5.81 21.92 32.76
C LEU A 68 5.17 20.94 33.75
N SER A 69 5.43 19.65 33.65
CA SER A 69 4.79 18.63 34.52
C SER A 69 5.09 18.80 36.01
N ASN A 70 6.16 19.52 36.36
CA ASN A 70 6.51 19.80 37.74
C ASN A 70 5.71 20.97 38.33
N ASN A 71 5.05 21.79 37.50
CA ASN A 71 4.44 23.06 37.88
C ASN A 71 2.94 23.13 37.57
N VAL A 72 2.29 22.02 37.24
CA VAL A 72 0.88 21.98 36.84
C VAL A 72 -0.01 21.23 37.86
N SER A 73 -1.32 21.50 37.78
CA SER A 73 -2.33 20.83 38.60
C SER A 73 -2.41 19.32 38.35
N LYS A 74 -3.11 18.57 39.18
CA LYS A 74 -3.30 17.13 38.99
C LYS A 74 -4.08 16.82 37.70
N GLU A 75 -5.08 17.61 37.37
CA GLU A 75 -5.90 17.45 36.15
C GLU A 75 -5.09 17.74 34.87
N ASP A 76 -4.24 18.76 34.90
CA ASP A 76 -3.36 19.05 33.75
C ASP A 76 -2.23 18.02 33.58
N ARG A 77 -1.89 17.32 34.65
CA ARG A 77 -0.91 16.22 34.60
C ARG A 77 -1.43 15.03 33.80
N GLU A 78 -2.72 14.72 33.89
CA GLU A 78 -3.35 13.67 33.08
C GLU A 78 -3.26 14.00 31.57
N LYS A 79 -3.53 15.25 31.19
CA LYS A 79 -3.37 15.72 29.80
C LYS A 79 -1.92 15.67 29.34
N LEU A 80 -0.96 15.97 30.23
CA LEU A 80 0.46 15.83 29.93
C LEU A 80 0.88 14.37 29.75
N ASP A 81 0.26 13.42 30.46
CA ASP A 81 0.54 11.99 30.26
C ASP A 81 0.06 11.50 28.89
N GLU A 82 -1.07 11.98 28.38
CA GLU A 82 -1.50 11.74 27.00
C GLU A 82 -0.51 12.34 26.00
N TYR A 83 -0.03 13.54 26.25
CA TYR A 83 0.98 14.18 25.42
C TYR A 83 2.31 13.40 25.42
N PHE A 84 2.78 12.92 26.59
CA PHE A 84 3.96 12.06 26.68
C PHE A 84 3.76 10.73 25.93
N SER A 85 2.55 10.19 25.93
CA SER A 85 2.22 8.99 25.16
C SER A 85 2.36 9.25 23.64
N SER A 86 1.91 10.40 23.17
CA SER A 86 2.07 10.82 21.77
C SER A 86 3.53 11.03 21.40
N LEU A 87 4.34 11.61 22.29
CA LEU A 87 5.78 11.74 22.10
C LEU A 87 6.47 10.39 21.98
N ARG A 88 6.13 9.40 22.80
CA ARG A 88 6.65 8.03 22.72
C ARG A 88 6.31 7.34 21.39
N GLU A 89 5.10 7.56 20.86
CA GLU A 89 4.74 7.04 19.54
C GLU A 89 5.56 7.70 18.42
N SER A 90 5.85 8.99 18.56
CA SER A 90 6.73 9.73 17.64
C SER A 90 8.17 9.20 17.69
N GLU A 91 8.72 8.93 18.88
CA GLU A 91 10.02 8.28 19.07
C GLU A 91 10.08 6.91 18.38
N LYS A 92 9.07 6.06 18.62
CA LYS A 92 8.97 4.75 17.95
C LYS A 92 8.88 4.89 16.43
N SER A 93 8.22 5.93 15.92
CA SER A 93 8.13 6.21 14.49
C SER A 93 9.50 6.55 13.88
N ILE A 94 10.26 7.42 14.56
CA ILE A 94 11.63 7.78 14.16
C ILE A 94 12.55 6.57 14.17
N GLN A 95 12.54 5.78 15.24
CA GLN A 95 13.34 4.55 15.35
C GLN A 95 12.99 3.51 14.26
N ARG A 96 11.72 3.44 13.85
CA ARG A 96 11.33 2.60 12.71
C ARG A 96 11.89 3.11 11.39
N ALA A 97 11.85 4.44 11.20
CA ALA A 97 12.39 5.05 9.99
C ALA A 97 13.92 4.87 9.88
N GLU A 98 14.65 4.96 10.99
CA GLU A 98 16.09 4.69 11.03
C GLU A 98 16.42 3.24 10.69
N ARG A 99 15.69 2.29 11.30
CA ARG A 99 15.85 0.86 10.97
C ARG A 99 15.51 0.57 9.51
N TRP A 100 14.56 1.31 8.93
CA TRP A 100 14.26 1.22 7.50
C TRP A 100 15.44 1.71 6.66
N LEU A 101 16.08 2.82 7.02
CA LEU A 101 17.25 3.35 6.31
C LEU A 101 18.47 2.42 6.40
N SER A 102 18.64 1.70 7.49
CA SER A 102 19.74 0.74 7.67
C SER A 102 19.53 -0.58 6.93
N ARG A 103 18.31 -0.84 6.42
CA ARG A 103 18.01 -2.07 5.67
C ARG A 103 18.78 -2.10 4.36
N LYS A 104 19.32 -3.28 4.01
CA LYS A 104 19.89 -3.50 2.68
C LYS A 104 18.78 -3.30 1.63
N GLN A 105 19.03 -2.41 0.70
CA GLN A 105 18.10 -2.22 -0.42
C GLN A 105 18.14 -3.45 -1.31
N VAL A 106 16.96 -3.84 -1.77
CA VAL A 106 16.81 -4.92 -2.74
C VAL A 106 16.61 -4.27 -4.09
N GLU A 107 17.53 -4.52 -5.01
CA GLU A 107 17.38 -4.11 -6.40
C GLU A 107 16.41 -5.06 -7.09
N VAL A 108 15.30 -4.53 -7.54
CA VAL A 108 14.26 -5.27 -8.24
C VAL A 108 13.92 -4.48 -9.49
N PRO A 109 13.86 -5.11 -10.66
CA PRO A 109 13.38 -4.44 -11.86
C PRO A 109 11.90 -4.06 -11.72
N PHE A 110 11.50 -2.98 -12.37
CA PHE A 110 10.10 -2.63 -12.47
C PHE A 110 9.35 -3.76 -13.18
N PRO A 111 8.19 -4.23 -12.70
CA PRO A 111 7.46 -5.30 -13.34
C PRO A 111 7.08 -4.94 -14.77
N GLU A 112 7.33 -5.86 -15.70
CA GLU A 112 6.87 -5.73 -17.07
C GLU A 112 5.33 -5.82 -17.16
N ASN A 113 4.77 -5.26 -18.23
CA ASN A 113 3.34 -5.38 -18.50
C ASN A 113 2.93 -6.86 -18.55
N VAL A 114 1.89 -7.18 -17.80
CA VAL A 114 1.36 -8.54 -17.75
C VAL A 114 0.68 -8.86 -19.08
N LYS A 115 1.07 -10.00 -19.66
CA LYS A 115 0.36 -10.57 -20.81
C LYS A 115 -0.49 -11.73 -20.31
N PHE A 116 -1.78 -11.68 -20.61
CA PHE A 116 -2.69 -12.78 -20.35
C PHE A 116 -2.79 -13.65 -21.59
N ASP A 117 -2.95 -14.96 -21.38
CA ASP A 117 -3.33 -15.84 -22.47
C ASP A 117 -4.78 -15.53 -22.87
N THR A 118 -4.97 -15.19 -24.12
CA THR A 118 -6.28 -14.80 -24.67
C THR A 118 -6.86 -15.87 -25.58
N GLN A 119 -6.23 -17.05 -25.68
CA GLN A 119 -6.74 -18.15 -26.48
C GLN A 119 -8.10 -18.61 -25.97
N GLY A 120 -9.09 -18.66 -26.84
CA GLY A 120 -10.47 -19.00 -26.49
C GLY A 120 -11.27 -17.89 -25.80
N CYS A 121 -10.69 -16.71 -25.58
CA CYS A 121 -11.41 -15.56 -25.05
C CYS A 121 -12.25 -14.89 -26.13
N THR A 122 -13.38 -14.33 -25.74
CA THR A 122 -14.20 -13.47 -26.61
C THR A 122 -13.48 -12.17 -26.95
N GLU A 123 -13.89 -11.48 -27.99
CA GLU A 123 -13.30 -10.19 -28.37
C GLU A 123 -13.42 -9.14 -27.26
N TYR A 124 -14.53 -9.16 -26.51
CA TYR A 124 -14.73 -8.23 -25.39
C TYR A 124 -13.78 -8.51 -24.23
N LEU A 125 -13.62 -9.77 -23.85
CA LEU A 125 -12.67 -10.16 -22.81
C LEU A 125 -11.21 -9.84 -23.23
N GLN A 126 -10.85 -10.06 -24.49
CA GLN A 126 -9.54 -9.67 -25.03
C GLN A 126 -9.30 -8.17 -24.93
N LYS A 127 -10.31 -7.33 -25.20
CA LYS A 127 -10.21 -5.87 -25.03
C LYS A 127 -9.98 -5.48 -23.56
N ILE A 128 -10.66 -6.14 -22.62
CA ILE A 128 -10.43 -5.91 -21.17
C ILE A 128 -9.01 -6.26 -20.82
N LEU A 129 -8.54 -7.44 -21.19
CA LEU A 129 -7.19 -7.91 -20.85
C LEU A 129 -6.06 -7.06 -21.49
N ALA A 130 -6.36 -6.37 -22.58
CA ALA A 130 -5.42 -5.43 -23.24
C ALA A 130 -5.55 -3.99 -22.71
N ASP A 131 -6.55 -3.68 -21.88
CA ASP A 131 -6.80 -2.33 -21.40
C ASP A 131 -5.68 -1.83 -20.48
N LYS A 132 -5.29 -0.54 -20.68
CA LYS A 132 -4.21 0.08 -19.92
C LYS A 132 -4.47 0.12 -18.42
N ILE A 133 -5.70 0.41 -18.03
CA ILE A 133 -6.08 0.53 -16.61
C ILE A 133 -6.04 -0.86 -15.97
N PHE A 134 -6.49 -1.89 -16.69
CA PHE A 134 -6.38 -3.27 -16.26
C PHE A 134 -4.94 -3.72 -16.05
N ASN A 135 -4.08 -3.38 -16.99
CA ASN A 135 -2.65 -3.69 -16.90
C ASN A 135 -1.97 -2.95 -15.75
N GLU A 136 -2.34 -1.69 -15.50
CA GLU A 136 -1.84 -0.93 -14.35
C GLU A 136 -2.18 -1.63 -13.02
N ARG A 137 -3.40 -2.14 -12.87
CA ARG A 137 -3.78 -2.93 -11.68
C ARG A 137 -2.97 -4.21 -11.55
N SER A 138 -2.71 -4.90 -12.67
CA SER A 138 -1.84 -6.07 -12.68
C SER A 138 -0.43 -5.74 -12.18
N THR A 139 0.08 -4.58 -12.57
CA THR A 139 1.36 -4.05 -12.11
C THR A 139 1.34 -3.77 -10.60
N TYR A 140 0.26 -3.21 -10.06
CA TYR A 140 0.11 -3.05 -8.60
C TYR A 140 0.17 -4.37 -7.86
N LEU A 141 -0.54 -5.40 -8.34
CA LEU A 141 -0.51 -6.72 -7.74
C LEU A 141 0.88 -7.35 -7.78
N ASP A 142 1.61 -7.15 -8.88
CA ASP A 142 3.00 -7.62 -8.99
C ASP A 142 3.94 -6.88 -8.04
N LEU A 143 3.78 -5.59 -7.89
CA LEU A 143 4.54 -4.80 -6.91
C LEU A 143 4.22 -5.23 -5.46
N LEU A 144 2.96 -5.53 -5.15
CA LEU A 144 2.58 -6.05 -3.85
C LEU A 144 3.13 -7.45 -3.60
N PHE A 145 3.10 -8.33 -4.60
CA PHE A 145 3.75 -9.63 -4.51
C PHE A 145 5.24 -9.48 -4.16
N LEU A 146 5.96 -8.59 -4.85
CA LEU A 146 7.36 -8.32 -4.56
C LEU A 146 7.53 -7.71 -3.15
N ALA A 147 6.64 -6.82 -2.73
CA ALA A 147 6.67 -6.25 -1.38
C ALA A 147 6.50 -7.31 -0.29
N TYR A 148 5.64 -8.31 -0.50
CA TYR A 148 5.50 -9.45 0.41
C TYR A 148 6.70 -10.38 0.35
N LYS A 149 7.17 -10.74 -0.85
CA LYS A 149 8.33 -11.61 -1.06
C LYS A 149 9.59 -11.09 -0.34
N TYR A 150 9.79 -9.78 -0.37
CA TYR A 150 10.94 -9.14 0.27
C TYR A 150 10.64 -8.60 1.68
N ASP A 151 9.50 -8.96 2.25
CA ASP A 151 9.05 -8.57 3.61
C ASP A 151 9.09 -7.03 3.84
N VAL A 152 8.77 -6.27 2.81
CA VAL A 152 8.67 -4.81 2.86
C VAL A 152 7.40 -4.39 3.57
N THR A 153 6.31 -5.10 3.33
CA THR A 153 5.03 -4.97 4.04
C THR A 153 4.40 -6.35 4.24
N ARG A 154 3.46 -6.45 5.17
CA ARG A 154 2.61 -7.63 5.38
C ARG A 154 1.13 -7.32 5.22
N VAL A 155 0.79 -6.06 5.13
CA VAL A 155 -0.59 -5.60 5.00
C VAL A 155 -0.65 -4.54 3.92
N ALA A 156 -1.53 -4.74 2.95
CA ALA A 156 -1.86 -3.75 1.94
C ALA A 156 -3.37 -3.74 1.70
N ASN A 157 -3.91 -2.56 1.50
CA ASN A 157 -5.27 -2.37 1.03
C ASN A 157 -5.21 -1.99 -0.44
N VAL A 158 -5.88 -2.76 -1.27
CA VAL A 158 -5.97 -2.52 -2.72
C VAL A 158 -7.41 -2.28 -3.07
N TYR A 159 -7.67 -1.13 -3.64
CA TYR A 159 -8.98 -0.80 -4.17
C TYR A 159 -8.90 -0.68 -5.69
N GLY A 160 -9.77 -1.39 -6.39
CA GLY A 160 -9.94 -1.31 -7.83
C GLY A 160 -11.38 -0.98 -8.17
N GLU A 161 -11.59 -0.02 -9.03
CA GLU A 161 -12.94 0.31 -9.49
C GLU A 161 -13.46 -0.75 -10.46
N TRP A 162 -14.75 -1.06 -10.34
CA TRP A 162 -15.47 -1.99 -11.22
C TRP A 162 -15.70 -1.43 -12.64
N ASN A 163 -15.55 -0.11 -12.82
CA ASN A 163 -15.89 0.61 -14.06
C ASN A 163 -14.73 0.99 -14.95
N TRP A 164 -13.60 0.33 -14.84
CA TRP A 164 -12.39 0.69 -15.56
C TRP A 164 -12.39 0.29 -17.05
N THR A 165 -13.38 -0.45 -17.48
CA THR A 165 -13.60 -0.76 -18.91
C THR A 165 -14.33 0.37 -19.67
N GLY A 166 -14.69 1.46 -19.01
CA GLY A 166 -15.51 2.52 -19.62
C GLY A 166 -16.98 2.13 -19.84
N HIS A 167 -17.36 0.89 -19.56
CA HIS A 167 -18.72 0.42 -19.63
C HIS A 167 -19.34 0.41 -18.24
N HIS A 168 -20.38 1.20 -18.07
CA HIS A 168 -21.20 1.20 -16.87
C HIS A 168 -22.08 -0.05 -16.89
N THR A 169 -21.49 -1.20 -16.57
CA THR A 169 -22.23 -2.42 -16.32
C THR A 169 -22.72 -2.41 -14.88
N ASP A 170 -23.71 -1.59 -14.61
CA ASP A 170 -24.40 -1.68 -13.35
C ASP A 170 -25.36 -2.88 -13.36
N SER A 171 -25.86 -3.23 -12.18
CA SER A 171 -26.82 -4.33 -12.01
C SER A 171 -28.10 -4.16 -12.84
N HIS A 172 -28.39 -2.95 -13.37
CA HIS A 172 -29.54 -2.68 -14.21
C HIS A 172 -29.34 -3.19 -15.64
N GLN A 173 -28.14 -3.29 -16.14
CA GLN A 173 -27.84 -3.80 -17.48
C GLN A 173 -27.83 -5.35 -17.53
N VAL A 174 -27.80 -6.02 -16.39
CA VAL A 174 -27.88 -7.49 -16.31
C VAL A 174 -29.26 -8.02 -16.78
N GLN A 175 -30.26 -7.17 -16.92
CA GLN A 175 -31.60 -7.57 -17.40
C GLN A 175 -31.62 -7.99 -18.87
N ASN A 176 -30.64 -7.59 -19.67
CA ASN A 176 -30.50 -8.05 -21.05
C ASN A 176 -29.32 -9.03 -21.19
N LYS A 177 -29.44 -9.96 -22.15
CA LYS A 177 -28.43 -11.01 -22.35
C LYS A 177 -27.02 -10.46 -22.63
N GLU A 178 -26.92 -9.37 -23.37
CA GLU A 178 -25.64 -8.77 -23.73
C GLU A 178 -24.96 -8.13 -22.51
N GLY A 179 -25.68 -7.37 -21.70
CA GLY A 179 -25.17 -6.78 -20.47
C GLY A 179 -24.74 -7.84 -19.47
N TYR A 180 -25.51 -8.92 -19.34
CA TYR A 180 -25.15 -10.06 -18.49
C TYR A 180 -23.82 -10.69 -18.91
N VAL A 181 -23.64 -10.99 -20.20
CA VAL A 181 -22.39 -11.59 -20.72
C VAL A 181 -21.20 -10.65 -20.49
N LYS A 182 -21.33 -9.36 -20.78
CA LYS A 182 -20.27 -8.37 -20.55
C LYS A 182 -19.87 -8.27 -19.07
N THR A 183 -20.84 -8.35 -18.16
CA THR A 183 -20.56 -8.36 -16.71
C THR A 183 -19.78 -9.61 -16.32
N LEU A 184 -20.20 -10.80 -16.78
CA LEU A 184 -19.49 -12.05 -16.51
C LEU A 184 -18.04 -12.02 -17.03
N GLU A 185 -17.82 -11.49 -18.22
CA GLU A 185 -16.47 -11.39 -18.81
C GLU A 185 -15.59 -10.40 -18.05
N ALA A 186 -16.16 -9.29 -17.57
CA ALA A 186 -15.44 -8.38 -16.69
C ALA A 186 -15.04 -9.06 -15.38
N ASP A 187 -15.98 -9.77 -14.73
CA ASP A 187 -15.69 -10.54 -13.52
C ASP A 187 -14.65 -11.64 -13.78
N GLN A 188 -14.72 -12.32 -14.92
CA GLN A 188 -13.71 -13.30 -15.32
C GLN A 188 -12.32 -12.67 -15.42
N ALA A 189 -12.19 -11.50 -16.03
CA ALA A 189 -10.90 -10.80 -16.10
C ALA A 189 -10.35 -10.49 -14.71
N TYR A 190 -11.18 -10.03 -13.78
CA TYR A 190 -10.78 -9.80 -12.38
C TYR A 190 -10.33 -11.08 -11.68
N MET A 191 -11.05 -12.17 -11.90
CA MET A 191 -10.69 -13.46 -11.34
C MET A 191 -9.36 -13.96 -11.90
N MET A 192 -9.09 -13.77 -13.18
CA MET A 192 -7.79 -14.11 -13.80
C MET A 192 -6.63 -13.34 -13.14
N GLN A 193 -6.78 -12.03 -12.90
CA GLN A 193 -5.76 -11.25 -12.19
C GLN A 193 -5.55 -11.76 -10.76
N THR A 194 -6.64 -11.98 -10.05
CA THR A 194 -6.60 -12.43 -8.66
C THR A 194 -5.99 -13.83 -8.55
N ALA A 195 -6.39 -14.76 -9.40
CA ALA A 195 -5.84 -16.12 -9.47
C ALA A 195 -4.33 -16.10 -9.76
N ARG A 196 -3.90 -15.26 -10.71
CA ARG A 196 -2.48 -15.07 -11.00
C ARG A 196 -1.70 -14.55 -9.79
N PHE A 197 -2.21 -13.57 -9.08
CA PHE A 197 -1.59 -13.03 -7.87
C PHE A 197 -1.51 -14.08 -6.75
N LEU A 198 -2.61 -14.77 -6.46
CA LEU A 198 -2.65 -15.83 -5.46
C LEU A 198 -1.72 -16.99 -5.82
N GLY A 199 -1.68 -17.41 -7.10
CA GLY A 199 -0.76 -18.42 -7.60
C GLY A 199 0.70 -18.07 -7.35
N LYS A 200 1.10 -16.80 -7.55
CA LYS A 200 2.46 -16.33 -7.21
C LYS A 200 2.74 -16.42 -5.71
N LEU A 201 1.78 -16.06 -4.85
CA LEU A 201 1.94 -16.15 -3.39
C LEU A 201 2.07 -17.62 -2.97
N GLN A 202 1.21 -18.48 -3.49
CA GLN A 202 1.20 -19.92 -3.17
C GLN A 202 2.47 -20.64 -3.63
N SER A 203 3.00 -20.31 -4.80
CA SER A 203 4.22 -20.92 -5.34
C SER A 203 5.51 -20.42 -4.71
N THR A 204 5.46 -19.32 -3.96
CA THR A 204 6.65 -18.69 -3.37
C THR A 204 6.79 -19.10 -1.91
N LYS A 205 7.94 -19.70 -1.58
CA LYS A 205 8.26 -20.05 -0.20
C LYS A 205 9.07 -18.95 0.50
N THR A 206 8.77 -18.75 1.75
CA THR A 206 9.55 -17.90 2.67
C THR A 206 10.84 -18.60 3.07
N LYS A 207 11.74 -17.88 3.77
CA LYS A 207 12.96 -18.48 4.33
C LYS A 207 12.69 -19.59 5.34
N SER A 208 11.52 -19.61 5.97
CA SER A 208 11.08 -20.66 6.91
C SER A 208 10.42 -21.86 6.22
N GLY A 209 10.29 -21.84 4.88
CA GLY A 209 9.66 -22.91 4.11
C GLY A 209 8.13 -22.79 3.97
N ALA A 210 7.48 -21.89 4.70
CA ALA A 210 6.05 -21.59 4.53
C ALA A 210 5.79 -20.87 3.21
N THR A 211 4.58 -20.96 2.67
CA THR A 211 4.14 -20.16 1.53
C THR A 211 3.89 -18.71 1.95
N LEU A 212 3.81 -17.79 0.98
CA LEU A 212 3.40 -16.40 1.24
C LEU A 212 1.87 -16.25 1.40
N LEU A 213 1.13 -17.27 0.98
CA LEU A 213 -0.33 -17.34 1.13
C LEU A 213 -0.68 -18.03 2.45
#